data_00bea626f83235175966f786b5219203
#
_entry.id   00bea626f83235175966f786b5219203
#
_cell.length_a   1.000
_cell.length_b   1.000
_cell.length_c   1.000
_cell.angle_alpha   90.00
_cell.angle_beta   90.00
_cell.angle_gamma   90.00
#
_symmetry.space_group_name_H-M   'P 1'
#
loop_
_entity.id
_entity.type
_entity.pdbx_description
1 polymer ?
#
loop_
_entity_poly.entity_id
_entity_poly.type
_entity_poly.pdbx_seq_one_letter_code
_entity_poly.pdbx_strand_id
1 'polypeptide(L)'
;MDELTPDSAQTRRLLERIEAGDRGAFEQLLAEHRPDLHQFVVLRLGTRLRARVDPSDVVQETQLEVFRRLADFLRRQPMPFHLWLRRTAYQQLLTLRRRHAVAGQRAIGREVALPERSSLALARQLLAAGSTPSDQLSRREQIRRVQSALGQLPDGDREVLVMRTFEGLSYREIGCLLDIESAAARKRHGRALIRLHQLLGDGGPKEEKP
;
A
#
# COMPACT_ATOMS: atom_id res chain seq x y z
N MET A 1 0.51 22.03 -3.09
CA MET A 1 1.82 21.83 -2.44
C MET A 1 2.02 20.33 -2.29
N ASP A 2 3.07 19.82 -2.92
CA ASP A 2 3.35 18.37 -2.99
C ASP A 2 4.59 18.08 -2.12
N GLU A 3 4.50 18.48 -0.83
CA GLU A 3 5.59 18.28 0.14
C GLU A 3 5.44 16.94 0.85
N LEU A 4 6.58 16.38 1.32
CA LEU A 4 6.57 15.21 2.17
C LEU A 4 6.00 15.61 3.54
N THR A 5 5.06 14.84 4.06
CA THR A 5 4.58 15.01 5.43
C THR A 5 5.74 14.80 6.39
N PRO A 6 6.08 15.78 7.25
CA PRO A 6 7.17 15.63 8.20
C PRO A 6 6.84 14.57 9.27
N ASP A 7 7.88 14.01 9.88
CA ASP A 7 7.69 13.15 11.03
C ASP A 7 7.04 13.90 12.21
N SER A 8 6.31 13.17 13.03
CA SER A 8 5.71 13.70 14.25
C SER A 8 6.79 14.30 15.17
N ALA A 9 6.41 15.22 16.04
CA ALA A 9 7.34 15.77 17.04
C ALA A 9 7.92 14.66 17.93
N GLN A 10 7.12 13.64 18.25
CA GLN A 10 7.56 12.49 19.03
C GLN A 10 8.61 11.66 18.27
N THR A 11 8.34 11.31 17.00
CA THR A 11 9.30 10.60 16.15
C THR A 11 10.63 11.33 16.05
N ARG A 12 10.62 12.64 15.83
CA ARG A 12 11.84 13.46 15.76
C ARG A 12 12.64 13.41 17.07
N ARG A 13 11.97 13.58 18.22
CA ARG A 13 12.63 13.48 19.53
C ARG A 13 13.26 12.11 19.77
N LEU A 14 12.61 11.03 19.34
CA LEU A 14 13.15 9.68 19.46
C LEU A 14 14.38 9.50 18.58
N LEU A 15 14.37 10.03 17.36
CA LEU A 15 15.53 10.01 16.46
C LEU A 15 16.72 10.77 17.04
N GLU A 16 16.50 11.97 17.61
CA GLU A 16 17.52 12.76 18.31
C GLU A 16 18.14 11.98 19.50
N ARG A 17 17.29 11.31 20.31
CA ARG A 17 17.76 10.46 21.42
C ARG A 17 18.59 9.26 20.93
N ILE A 18 18.21 8.66 19.81
CA ILE A 18 18.97 7.57 19.19
C ILE A 18 20.35 8.07 18.73
N GLU A 19 20.43 9.23 18.10
CA GLU A 19 21.69 9.87 17.69
C GLU A 19 22.58 10.18 18.91
N ALA A 20 21.98 10.52 20.05
CA ALA A 20 22.69 10.72 21.33
C ALA A 20 23.10 9.39 22.01
N GLY A 21 22.83 8.22 21.42
CA GLY A 21 23.22 6.90 21.91
C GLY A 21 22.23 6.23 22.87
N ASP A 22 21.02 6.75 22.99
CA ASP A 22 19.97 6.12 23.82
C ASP A 22 19.38 4.89 23.11
N ARG A 23 19.79 3.72 23.59
CA ARG A 23 19.34 2.42 23.02
C ARG A 23 17.86 2.16 23.22
N GLY A 24 17.27 2.64 24.30
CA GLY A 24 15.83 2.45 24.59
C GLY A 24 14.94 3.28 23.66
N ALA A 25 15.44 4.38 23.10
CA ALA A 25 14.67 5.21 22.18
C ALA A 25 14.35 4.52 20.87
N PHE A 26 15.20 3.58 20.40
CA PHE A 26 14.91 2.81 19.19
C PHE A 26 13.74 1.84 19.37
N GLU A 27 13.68 1.16 20.50
CA GLU A 27 12.54 0.26 20.79
C GLU A 27 11.22 1.05 20.89
N GLN A 28 11.27 2.23 21.52
CA GLN A 28 10.11 3.14 21.60
C GLN A 28 9.67 3.61 20.20
N LEU A 29 10.62 3.98 19.34
CA LEU A 29 10.35 4.39 17.97
C LEU A 29 9.66 3.28 17.16
N LEU A 30 10.15 2.06 17.25
CA LEU A 30 9.53 0.92 16.58
C LEU A 30 8.15 0.59 17.15
N ALA A 31 7.97 0.66 18.46
CA ALA A 31 6.69 0.41 19.12
C ALA A 31 5.62 1.44 18.67
N GLU A 32 5.99 2.73 18.56
CA GLU A 32 5.10 3.79 18.09
C GLU A 32 4.61 3.54 16.66
N HIS A 33 5.50 3.14 15.76
CA HIS A 33 5.18 2.93 14.34
C HIS A 33 4.64 1.54 14.01
N ARG A 34 4.70 0.58 14.94
CA ARG A 34 4.31 -0.82 14.71
C ARG A 34 2.84 -1.00 14.26
N PRO A 35 1.84 -0.32 14.85
CA PRO A 35 0.44 -0.47 14.43
C PRO A 35 0.23 -0.07 12.97
N ASP A 36 0.75 1.10 12.56
CA ASP A 36 0.62 1.62 11.21
C ASP A 36 1.37 0.75 10.20
N LEU A 37 2.57 0.30 10.56
CA LEU A 37 3.36 -0.61 9.75
C LEU A 37 2.66 -1.95 9.57
N HIS A 38 2.07 -2.49 10.63
CA HIS A 38 1.30 -3.73 10.56
C HIS A 38 0.09 -3.58 9.65
N GLN A 39 -0.67 -2.49 9.77
CA GLN A 39 -1.80 -2.20 8.89
C GLN A 39 -1.35 -2.07 7.43
N PHE A 40 -0.24 -1.37 7.17
CA PHE A 40 0.35 -1.23 5.84
C PHE A 40 0.68 -2.59 5.20
N VAL A 41 1.30 -3.49 5.97
CA VAL A 41 1.65 -4.86 5.56
C VAL A 41 0.38 -5.68 5.32
N VAL A 42 -0.57 -5.63 6.26
CA VAL A 42 -1.85 -6.35 6.18
C VAL A 42 -2.63 -5.99 4.93
N LEU A 43 -2.66 -4.73 4.55
CA LEU A 43 -3.33 -4.26 3.32
C LEU A 43 -2.69 -4.84 2.05
N ARG A 44 -1.40 -5.16 2.07
CA ARG A 44 -0.62 -5.60 0.91
C ARG A 44 -0.35 -7.09 0.85
N LEU A 45 -0.51 -7.82 1.94
CA LEU A 45 -0.45 -9.28 1.95
C LEU A 45 -1.75 -9.87 1.39
N GLY A 46 -1.67 -10.50 0.21
CA GLY A 46 -2.77 -11.24 -0.40
C GLY A 46 -3.24 -12.42 0.44
N THR A 47 -4.49 -12.83 0.29
CA THR A 47 -5.08 -13.98 0.99
C THR A 47 -4.22 -15.25 0.85
N ARG A 48 -3.64 -15.47 -0.34
CA ARG A 48 -2.73 -16.60 -0.61
C ARG A 48 -1.42 -16.52 0.16
N LEU A 49 -0.84 -15.33 0.28
CA LEU A 49 0.39 -15.13 1.06
C LEU A 49 0.11 -15.20 2.56
N ARG A 50 -1.01 -14.67 3.02
CA ARG A 50 -1.44 -14.75 4.44
C ARG A 50 -1.67 -16.17 4.94
N ALA A 51 -2.01 -17.10 4.09
CA ALA A 51 -2.10 -18.51 4.46
C ALA A 51 -0.73 -19.15 4.78
N ARG A 52 0.37 -18.47 4.42
CA ARG A 52 1.74 -18.98 4.54
C ARG A 52 2.70 -18.05 5.29
N VAL A 53 2.34 -16.79 5.44
CA VAL A 53 3.19 -15.74 6.03
C VAL A 53 2.33 -14.88 6.94
N ASP A 54 2.71 -14.80 8.20
CA ASP A 54 2.06 -13.90 9.15
C ASP A 54 2.50 -12.44 8.87
N PRO A 55 1.57 -11.48 8.86
CA PRO A 55 1.93 -10.06 8.76
C PRO A 55 2.94 -9.61 9.81
N SER A 56 2.89 -10.19 11.01
CA SER A 56 3.82 -9.87 12.10
C SER A 56 5.25 -10.29 11.77
N ASP A 57 5.45 -11.39 11.03
CA ASP A 57 6.79 -11.82 10.60
C ASP A 57 7.38 -10.81 9.61
N VAL A 58 6.57 -10.29 8.68
CA VAL A 58 7.01 -9.24 7.74
C VAL A 58 7.36 -7.95 8.47
N VAL A 59 6.58 -7.59 9.50
CA VAL A 59 6.86 -6.43 10.36
C VAL A 59 8.19 -6.63 11.10
N GLN A 60 8.42 -7.79 11.70
CA GLN A 60 9.69 -8.10 12.39
C GLN A 60 10.89 -8.06 11.45
N GLU A 61 10.78 -8.67 10.27
CA GLU A 61 11.83 -8.64 9.24
C GLU A 61 12.12 -7.19 8.80
N THR A 62 11.07 -6.38 8.64
CA THR A 62 11.20 -4.95 8.35
C THR A 62 11.94 -4.22 9.46
N GLN A 63 11.59 -4.45 10.72
CA GLN A 63 12.24 -3.85 11.88
C GLN A 63 13.71 -4.23 11.99
N LEU A 64 14.05 -5.48 11.70
CA LEU A 64 15.46 -5.94 11.65
C LEU A 64 16.24 -5.23 10.53
N GLU A 65 15.64 -5.06 9.35
CA GLU A 65 16.30 -4.35 8.24
C GLU A 65 16.47 -2.86 8.56
N VAL A 66 15.46 -2.24 9.20
CA VAL A 66 15.52 -0.87 9.72
C VAL A 66 16.67 -0.74 10.71
N PHE A 67 16.80 -1.64 11.67
CA PHE A 67 17.90 -1.64 12.64
C PHE A 67 19.28 -1.67 11.96
N ARG A 68 19.46 -2.57 10.99
CA ARG A 68 20.72 -2.71 10.23
C ARG A 68 21.11 -1.44 9.48
N ARG A 69 20.13 -0.68 9.00
CA ARG A 69 20.32 0.49 8.14
C ARG A 69 20.10 1.82 8.84
N LEU A 70 19.79 1.79 10.15
CA LEU A 70 19.44 2.98 10.91
C LEU A 70 20.56 4.03 10.94
N ALA A 71 21.81 3.61 11.17
CA ALA A 71 22.97 4.50 11.20
C ALA A 71 23.18 5.23 9.85
N ASP A 72 22.91 4.55 8.72
CA ASP A 72 22.98 5.15 7.39
C ASP A 72 21.81 6.10 7.15
N PHE A 73 20.61 5.76 7.63
CA PHE A 73 19.44 6.62 7.58
C PHE A 73 19.65 7.92 8.37
N LEU A 74 20.10 7.83 9.63
CA LEU A 74 20.36 8.99 10.48
C LEU A 74 21.37 9.94 9.86
N ARG A 75 22.42 9.42 9.25
CA ARG A 75 23.44 10.22 8.57
C ARG A 75 22.92 10.96 7.34
N ARG A 76 22.03 10.34 6.55
CA ARG A 76 21.57 10.87 5.25
C ARG A 76 20.21 11.54 5.30
N GLN A 77 19.34 11.09 6.17
CA GLN A 77 17.94 11.53 6.32
C GLN A 77 17.24 11.84 4.97
N PRO A 78 17.19 10.89 4.02
CA PRO A 78 16.75 11.15 2.66
C PRO A 78 15.26 11.48 2.56
N MET A 79 14.50 11.12 3.57
CA MET A 79 13.05 11.30 3.70
C MET A 79 12.62 11.17 5.16
N PRO A 80 11.39 11.57 5.54
CA PRO A 80 10.83 11.30 6.87
C PRO A 80 10.89 9.82 7.24
N PHE A 81 11.12 9.52 8.53
CA PHE A 81 11.30 8.16 9.03
C PHE A 81 10.11 7.24 8.74
N HIS A 82 8.88 7.75 8.93
CA HIS A 82 7.68 6.98 8.67
C HIS A 82 7.55 6.52 7.19
N LEU A 83 8.01 7.34 6.24
CA LEU A 83 8.04 6.97 4.82
C LEU A 83 9.18 5.97 4.53
N TRP A 84 10.35 6.18 5.14
CA TRP A 84 11.46 5.25 5.00
C TRP A 84 11.13 3.85 5.55
N LEU A 85 10.45 3.80 6.70
CA LEU A 85 9.94 2.57 7.29
C LEU A 85 8.97 1.83 6.35
N ARG A 86 7.97 2.56 5.81
CA ARG A 86 7.01 2.02 4.82
C ARG A 86 7.69 1.57 3.53
N ARG A 87 8.68 2.32 3.03
CA ARG A 87 9.48 1.93 1.85
C ARG A 87 10.23 0.63 2.12
N THR A 88 10.84 0.49 3.28
CA THR A 88 11.54 -0.74 3.68
C THR A 88 10.57 -1.92 3.71
N ALA A 89 9.40 -1.78 4.34
CA ALA A 89 8.36 -2.80 4.34
C ALA A 89 7.87 -3.15 2.91
N TYR A 90 7.69 -2.17 2.06
CA TYR A 90 7.27 -2.38 0.67
C TYR A 90 8.31 -3.21 -0.11
N GLN A 91 9.59 -2.93 0.07
CA GLN A 91 10.69 -3.70 -0.54
C GLN A 91 10.70 -5.16 -0.04
N GLN A 92 10.46 -5.39 1.26
CA GLN A 92 10.33 -6.73 1.81
C GLN A 92 9.13 -7.47 1.19
N LEU A 93 7.99 -6.82 1.08
CA LEU A 93 6.79 -7.38 0.43
C LEU A 93 7.03 -7.74 -1.04
N LEU A 94 7.74 -6.89 -1.80
CA LEU A 94 8.11 -7.19 -3.19
C LEU A 94 9.03 -8.40 -3.28
N THR A 95 10.01 -8.51 -2.39
CA THR A 95 10.94 -9.64 -2.32
C THR A 95 10.19 -10.93 -1.97
N LEU A 96 9.29 -10.87 -1.00
CA LEU A 96 8.42 -11.96 -0.62
C LEU A 96 7.55 -12.45 -1.78
N ARG A 97 6.90 -11.51 -2.48
CA ARG A 97 6.09 -11.82 -3.67
C ARG A 97 6.91 -12.51 -4.76
N ARG A 98 8.13 -12.03 -5.05
CA ARG A 98 9.03 -12.66 -6.04
C ARG A 98 9.41 -14.08 -5.64
N ARG A 99 9.80 -14.31 -4.38
CA ARG A 99 10.14 -15.65 -3.87
C ARG A 99 8.97 -16.62 -4.02
N HIS A 100 7.76 -16.20 -3.67
CA HIS A 100 6.56 -17.02 -3.79
C HIS A 100 6.07 -17.19 -5.23
N ALA A 101 6.26 -16.20 -6.11
CA ALA A 101 5.97 -16.33 -7.54
C ALA A 101 6.88 -17.38 -8.20
N VAL A 102 8.18 -17.36 -7.92
CA VAL A 102 9.15 -18.37 -8.43
C VAL A 102 8.84 -19.76 -7.86
N ALA A 103 8.48 -19.87 -6.59
CA ALA A 103 8.02 -21.14 -6.00
C ALA A 103 6.68 -21.62 -6.56
N GLY A 104 5.80 -20.69 -6.97
CA GLY A 104 4.49 -20.98 -7.55
C GLY A 104 4.52 -21.19 -9.07
N GLN A 105 5.54 -20.75 -9.80
CA GLN A 105 5.71 -21.04 -11.23
C GLN A 105 5.95 -22.53 -11.53
N ARG A 106 6.35 -23.33 -10.54
CA ARG A 106 6.26 -24.80 -10.62
C ARG A 106 4.84 -25.36 -10.49
N ALA A 107 3.87 -24.51 -10.15
CA ALA A 107 2.45 -24.82 -10.07
C ALA A 107 1.65 -23.69 -10.72
N ILE A 108 1.59 -23.72 -12.08
CA ILE A 108 0.64 -23.01 -12.97
C ILE A 108 0.53 -21.50 -12.74
N GLY A 109 0.93 -20.73 -13.78
CA GLY A 109 0.82 -19.28 -13.84
C GLY A 109 -0.54 -18.73 -13.45
N ARG A 110 -0.50 -17.76 -12.53
CA ARG A 110 -1.57 -16.78 -12.35
C ARG A 110 -1.08 -15.57 -11.54
N GLU A 111 -1.49 -14.42 -12.03
CA GLU A 111 -1.30 -13.08 -11.48
C GLU A 111 -1.43 -13.02 -9.96
N VAL A 112 -0.52 -12.27 -9.33
CA VAL A 112 -0.57 -11.98 -7.89
C VAL A 112 -1.64 -10.91 -7.68
N ALA A 113 -2.87 -11.31 -7.46
CA ALA A 113 -3.96 -10.41 -7.12
C ALA A 113 -3.71 -9.73 -5.76
N LEU A 114 -4.07 -8.43 -5.65
CA LEU A 114 -4.17 -7.74 -4.35
C LEU A 114 -5.13 -8.51 -3.41
N PRO A 115 -4.91 -8.39 -2.09
CA PRO A 115 -5.84 -8.94 -1.11
C PRO A 115 -7.27 -8.46 -1.35
N GLU A 116 -8.22 -9.35 -1.29
CA GLU A 116 -9.65 -9.02 -1.34
C GLU A 116 -10.02 -7.89 -0.36
N ARG A 117 -9.38 -7.84 0.81
CA ARG A 117 -9.64 -6.81 1.83
C ARG A 117 -9.22 -5.41 1.39
N SER A 118 -8.07 -5.25 0.72
CA SER A 118 -7.63 -3.94 0.22
C SER A 118 -8.52 -3.46 -0.91
N SER A 119 -8.85 -4.38 -1.83
CA SER A 119 -9.78 -4.10 -2.92
C SER A 119 -11.19 -3.80 -2.39
N LEU A 120 -11.63 -4.49 -1.32
CA LEU A 120 -12.91 -4.24 -0.67
C LEU A 120 -12.94 -2.87 0.03
N ALA A 121 -11.90 -2.55 0.79
CA ALA A 121 -11.78 -1.27 1.48
C ALA A 121 -11.76 -0.10 0.47
N LEU A 122 -10.94 -0.22 -0.58
CA LEU A 122 -10.87 0.77 -1.65
C LEU A 122 -12.20 0.89 -2.41
N ALA A 123 -12.85 -0.22 -2.74
CA ALA A 123 -14.17 -0.21 -3.39
C ALA A 123 -15.23 0.49 -2.53
N ARG A 124 -15.25 0.21 -1.23
CA ARG A 124 -16.16 0.88 -0.28
C ARG A 124 -15.92 2.38 -0.20
N GLN A 125 -14.66 2.81 -0.20
CA GLN A 125 -14.31 4.23 -0.14
C GLN A 125 -14.64 4.96 -1.45
N LEU A 126 -14.36 4.37 -2.61
CA LEU A 126 -14.72 4.93 -3.91
C LEU A 126 -16.24 5.09 -4.07
N LEU A 127 -17.02 4.16 -3.51
CA LEU A 127 -18.48 4.20 -3.57
C LEU A 127 -19.11 5.07 -2.47
N ALA A 128 -18.41 5.30 -1.34
CA ALA A 128 -18.92 6.16 -0.26
C ALA A 128 -19.04 7.63 -0.67
N ALA A 129 -18.27 8.08 -1.66
CA ALA A 129 -18.26 9.44 -2.16
C ALA A 129 -19.52 9.82 -3.00
N GLY A 130 -20.44 8.88 -3.28
CA GLY A 130 -21.51 9.12 -4.26
C GLY A 130 -22.91 8.51 -4.00
N SER A 131 -23.26 7.97 -2.81
CA SER A 131 -24.52 7.20 -2.70
C SER A 131 -25.45 7.54 -1.54
N THR A 132 -26.74 7.57 -1.85
CA THR A 132 -27.89 7.59 -0.92
C THR A 132 -28.18 6.20 -0.30
N PRO A 133 -28.83 6.12 0.89
CA PRO A 133 -28.93 4.88 1.69
C PRO A 133 -29.86 3.77 1.17
N SER A 134 -30.55 3.94 0.05
CA SER A 134 -31.77 3.16 -0.22
C SER A 134 -31.58 1.79 -0.92
N ASP A 135 -30.35 1.34 -1.25
CA ASP A 135 -30.16 0.11 -2.03
C ASP A 135 -29.00 -0.77 -1.54
N GLN A 136 -29.20 -1.49 -0.47
CA GLN A 136 -28.14 -2.38 0.10
C GLN A 136 -27.74 -3.53 -0.84
N LEU A 137 -28.65 -4.06 -1.63
CA LEU A 137 -28.39 -5.13 -2.60
C LEU A 137 -27.58 -4.61 -3.79
N SER A 138 -27.98 -3.50 -4.38
CA SER A 138 -27.27 -2.80 -5.44
C SER A 138 -25.86 -2.38 -4.99
N ARG A 139 -25.71 -1.92 -3.76
CA ARG A 139 -24.43 -1.53 -3.18
C ARG A 139 -23.46 -2.71 -3.04
N ARG A 140 -23.93 -3.90 -2.65
CA ARG A 140 -23.09 -5.11 -2.57
C ARG A 140 -22.60 -5.53 -3.94
N GLU A 141 -23.44 -5.43 -4.94
CA GLU A 141 -23.10 -5.75 -6.32
C GLU A 141 -22.11 -4.74 -6.91
N GLN A 142 -22.32 -3.44 -6.68
CA GLN A 142 -21.38 -2.39 -7.04
C GLN A 142 -20.01 -2.59 -6.40
N ILE A 143 -19.95 -2.93 -5.11
CA ILE A 143 -18.70 -3.25 -4.42
C ILE A 143 -17.98 -4.43 -5.09
N ARG A 144 -18.69 -5.50 -5.44
CA ARG A 144 -18.10 -6.66 -6.13
C ARG A 144 -17.59 -6.28 -7.53
N ARG A 145 -18.32 -5.47 -8.28
CA ARG A 145 -17.89 -4.96 -9.59
C ARG A 145 -16.61 -4.14 -9.49
N VAL A 146 -16.53 -3.18 -8.56
CA VAL A 146 -15.33 -2.39 -8.33
C VAL A 146 -14.16 -3.26 -7.86
N GLN A 147 -14.40 -4.24 -6.99
CA GLN A 147 -13.38 -5.20 -6.58
C GLN A 147 -12.83 -6.02 -7.73
N SER A 148 -13.72 -6.52 -8.60
CA SER A 148 -13.32 -7.28 -9.80
C SER A 148 -12.51 -6.41 -10.74
N ALA A 149 -12.94 -5.17 -11.00
CA ALA A 149 -12.22 -4.22 -11.85
C ALA A 149 -10.84 -3.86 -11.26
N LEU A 150 -10.75 -3.62 -9.96
CA LEU A 150 -9.47 -3.41 -9.28
C LEU A 150 -8.55 -4.63 -9.40
N GLY A 151 -9.12 -5.84 -9.37
CA GLY A 151 -8.39 -7.10 -9.57
C GLY A 151 -7.76 -7.23 -10.95
N GLN A 152 -8.33 -6.60 -11.96
CA GLN A 152 -7.86 -6.64 -13.35
C GLN A 152 -6.82 -5.54 -13.67
N LEU A 153 -6.63 -4.55 -12.77
CA LEU A 153 -5.60 -3.55 -12.96
C LEU A 153 -4.19 -4.13 -12.78
N PRO A 154 -3.21 -3.64 -13.56
CA PRO A 154 -1.80 -3.93 -13.30
C PRO A 154 -1.43 -3.57 -11.85
N ASP A 155 -0.57 -4.39 -11.22
CA ASP A 155 -0.20 -4.23 -9.80
C ASP A 155 0.26 -2.81 -9.45
N GLY A 156 1.12 -2.21 -10.27
CA GLY A 156 1.62 -0.85 -10.03
C GLY A 156 0.55 0.24 -10.13
N ASP A 157 -0.44 0.08 -11.00
CA ASP A 157 -1.55 1.03 -11.16
C ASP A 157 -2.49 0.94 -9.96
N ARG A 158 -2.78 -0.28 -9.54
CA ARG A 158 -3.60 -0.58 -8.36
C ARG A 158 -2.97 -0.08 -7.08
N GLU A 159 -1.65 -0.27 -6.92
CA GLU A 159 -0.89 0.18 -5.76
C GLU A 159 -0.95 1.71 -5.61
N VAL A 160 -0.78 2.45 -6.72
CA VAL A 160 -0.87 3.92 -6.71
C VAL A 160 -2.30 4.38 -6.34
N LEU A 161 -3.34 3.69 -6.79
CA LEU A 161 -4.72 3.98 -6.37
C LEU A 161 -4.91 3.78 -4.86
N VAL A 162 -4.42 2.66 -4.32
CA VAL A 162 -4.49 2.39 -2.87
C VAL A 162 -3.78 3.49 -2.09
N MET A 163 -2.53 3.79 -2.45
CA MET A 163 -1.74 4.81 -1.78
C MET A 163 -2.38 6.19 -1.83
N ARG A 164 -2.91 6.60 -2.99
CA ARG A 164 -3.50 7.93 -3.17
C ARG A 164 -4.88 8.05 -2.55
N THR A 165 -5.77 7.09 -2.83
CA THR A 165 -7.19 7.18 -2.48
C THR A 165 -7.47 6.67 -1.07
N PHE A 166 -6.83 5.57 -0.66
CA PHE A 166 -7.09 4.93 0.63
C PHE A 166 -6.16 5.42 1.73
N GLU A 167 -4.86 5.59 1.44
CA GLU A 167 -3.86 6.03 2.43
C GLU A 167 -3.66 7.56 2.44
N GLY A 168 -4.22 8.29 1.47
CA GLY A 168 -4.16 9.74 1.39
C GLY A 168 -2.78 10.32 1.03
N LEU A 169 -1.84 9.47 0.58
CA LEU A 169 -0.47 9.88 0.30
C LEU A 169 -0.39 10.89 -0.85
N SER A 170 0.48 11.89 -0.73
CA SER A 170 0.84 12.78 -1.82
C SER A 170 1.57 12.04 -2.94
N TYR A 171 1.61 12.60 -4.16
CA TYR A 171 2.35 11.98 -5.26
C TYR A 171 3.84 11.92 -5.00
N ARG A 172 4.39 12.84 -4.20
CA ARG A 172 5.78 12.84 -3.78
C ARG A 172 6.08 11.69 -2.82
N GLU A 173 5.21 11.46 -1.85
CA GLU A 173 5.30 10.32 -0.92
C GLU A 173 5.17 8.98 -1.65
N ILE A 174 4.21 8.87 -2.58
CA ILE A 174 4.07 7.70 -3.46
C ILE A 174 5.35 7.48 -4.27
N GLY A 175 5.94 8.56 -4.81
CA GLY A 175 7.21 8.52 -5.53
C GLY A 175 8.33 7.96 -4.65
N CYS A 176 8.45 8.43 -3.40
CA CYS A 176 9.42 7.92 -2.43
C CYS A 176 9.23 6.42 -2.13
N LEU A 177 7.98 5.96 -1.98
CA LEU A 177 7.68 4.56 -1.68
C LEU A 177 7.95 3.63 -2.87
N LEU A 178 7.60 4.06 -4.08
CA LEU A 178 7.71 3.26 -5.30
C LEU A 178 9.02 3.45 -6.06
N ASP A 179 9.89 4.35 -5.60
CA ASP A 179 11.15 4.73 -6.26
C ASP A 179 10.95 5.27 -7.68
N ILE A 180 10.00 6.19 -7.83
CA ILE A 180 9.66 6.87 -9.08
C ILE A 180 9.49 8.37 -8.84
N GLU A 181 9.59 9.16 -9.90
CA GLU A 181 9.30 10.59 -9.84
C GLU A 181 7.82 10.87 -9.49
N SER A 182 7.55 11.97 -8.77
CA SER A 182 6.19 12.37 -8.40
C SER A 182 5.29 12.58 -9.63
N ALA A 183 5.85 13.11 -10.71
CA ALA A 183 5.16 13.24 -11.99
C ALA A 183 4.78 11.88 -12.60
N ALA A 184 5.65 10.88 -12.46
CA ALA A 184 5.35 9.51 -12.90
C ALA A 184 4.25 8.86 -12.03
N ALA A 185 4.28 9.08 -10.72
CA ALA A 185 3.23 8.64 -9.81
C ALA A 185 1.86 9.25 -10.19
N ARG A 186 1.83 10.56 -10.46
CA ARG A 186 0.63 11.27 -10.93
C ARG A 186 0.10 10.71 -12.25
N LYS A 187 0.97 10.53 -13.25
CA LYS A 187 0.60 9.96 -14.55
C LYS A 187 0.07 8.52 -14.39
N ARG A 188 0.70 7.71 -13.53
CA ARG A 188 0.27 6.35 -13.24
C ARG A 188 -1.11 6.33 -12.58
N HIS A 189 -1.35 7.22 -11.60
CA HIS A 189 -2.66 7.36 -10.96
C HIS A 189 -3.75 7.73 -11.97
N GLY A 190 -3.51 8.71 -12.85
CA GLY A 190 -4.46 9.08 -13.91
C GLY A 190 -4.77 7.92 -14.85
N ARG A 191 -3.76 7.17 -15.31
CA ARG A 191 -3.95 5.97 -16.15
C ARG A 191 -4.73 4.88 -15.42
N ALA A 192 -4.45 4.67 -14.14
CA ALA A 192 -5.15 3.69 -13.32
C ALA A 192 -6.63 4.03 -13.17
N LEU A 193 -6.98 5.30 -12.98
CA LEU A 193 -8.38 5.77 -12.95
C LEU A 193 -9.08 5.55 -14.29
N ILE A 194 -8.43 5.88 -15.41
CA ILE A 194 -9.00 5.68 -16.76
C ILE A 194 -9.27 4.19 -16.99
N ARG A 195 -8.30 3.31 -16.71
CA ARG A 195 -8.46 1.86 -16.84
C ARG A 195 -9.57 1.32 -15.93
N LEU A 196 -9.62 1.79 -14.69
CA LEU A 196 -10.68 1.40 -13.76
C LEU A 196 -12.05 1.79 -14.31
N HIS A 197 -12.18 3.01 -14.84
CA HIS A 197 -13.42 3.48 -15.45
C HIS A 197 -13.84 2.63 -16.65
N GLN A 198 -12.90 2.29 -17.53
CA GLN A 198 -13.16 1.40 -18.68
C GLN A 198 -13.66 0.03 -18.22
N LEU A 199 -12.97 -0.60 -17.24
CA LEU A 199 -13.36 -1.91 -16.68
C LEU A 199 -14.75 -1.87 -16.01
N LEU A 200 -15.14 -0.75 -15.46
CA LEU A 200 -16.46 -0.55 -14.86
C LEU A 200 -17.54 -0.26 -15.93
N GLY A 201 -17.17 0.40 -17.01
CA GLY A 201 -18.06 0.71 -18.14
C GLY A 201 -18.37 -0.52 -19.01
N ASP A 202 -17.36 -1.34 -19.31
CA ASP A 202 -17.50 -2.56 -20.14
C ASP A 202 -18.33 -3.66 -19.43
N GLY A 203 -18.54 -3.57 -18.12
CA GLY A 203 -19.35 -4.51 -17.33
C GLY A 203 -20.80 -4.09 -17.13
N GLY A 204 -21.28 -3.02 -17.75
CA GLY A 204 -22.70 -2.65 -17.77
C GLY A 204 -23.51 -3.59 -18.65
N PRO A 205 -24.80 -3.87 -18.34
CA PRO A 205 -25.67 -4.57 -19.25
C PRO A 205 -25.67 -3.80 -20.58
N LYS A 206 -25.31 -4.47 -21.68
CA LYS A 206 -25.57 -3.95 -23.02
C LYS A 206 -27.09 -3.78 -23.07
N GLU A 207 -27.57 -2.53 -23.02
CA GLU A 207 -28.94 -2.25 -23.40
C GLU A 207 -29.09 -2.72 -24.88
N GLU A 208 -29.71 -3.86 -25.06
CA GLU A 208 -30.26 -4.22 -26.35
C GLU A 208 -31.24 -3.10 -26.73
N LYS A 209 -30.85 -2.29 -27.69
CA LYS A 209 -31.72 -1.35 -28.34
C LYS A 209 -32.77 -2.13 -29.17
N PRO A 210 -34.05 -1.79 -29.01
CA PRO A 210 -35.13 -2.43 -29.76
C PRO A 210 -35.05 -2.19 -31.28
#